data_1b9e028a141f9c66642f914cd401a1c6
#
_entry.id   1b9e028a141f9c66642f914cd401a1c6
#
_cell.length_a   1.000
_cell.length_b   1.000
_cell.length_c   1.000
_cell.angle_alpha   90.00
_cell.angle_beta   90.00
_cell.angle_gamma   90.00
#
_symmetry.space_group_name_H-M   'P 1'
#
loop_
_entity.id
_entity.type
_entity.pdbx_description
1 polymer ?
#
loop_
_entity_poly.entity_id
_entity_poly.type
_entity_poly.pdbx_seq_one_letter_code
_entity_poly.pdbx_strand_id
1 'polypeptide(L)' 'MRAVIQRVTGSSVEVDGKTVGSCGRGFMVLLGVMNGDTEKEADILAAKVAKLRVFEDENGKMNLSVLDIGGEILCISQFT' A
#
# COMPACT_ATOMS: atom_id res chain seq x y z
N MET A 1 -0.36 12.65 -8.56
CA MET A 1 -0.65 11.28 -8.06
C MET A 1 -1.04 11.35 -6.59
N ARG A 2 -2.05 10.60 -6.22
CA ARG A 2 -2.61 10.63 -4.88
C ARG A 2 -2.77 9.20 -4.38
N ALA A 3 -2.45 8.96 -3.12
CA ALA A 3 -2.60 7.64 -2.52
C ALA A 3 -3.36 7.72 -1.20
N VAL A 4 -4.27 6.79 -1.01
CA VAL A 4 -4.89 6.53 0.29
C VAL A 4 -4.35 5.19 0.76
N ILE A 5 -3.74 5.19 1.94
CA ILE A 5 -3.03 4.04 2.47
C ILE A 5 -3.74 3.54 3.72
N GLN A 6 -4.07 2.26 3.71
CA GLN A 6 -4.72 1.63 4.85
C GLN A 6 -3.88 0.45 5.33
N ARG A 7 -3.56 0.44 6.61
CA ARG A 7 -2.87 -0.69 7.24
C ARG A 7 -3.87 -1.83 7.43
N VAL A 8 -3.49 -3.04 6.99
CA VAL A 8 -4.38 -4.19 7.03
C VAL A 8 -3.65 -5.44 7.55
N THR A 9 -4.41 -6.36 8.13
CA THR A 9 -3.94 -7.70 8.48
C THR A 9 -4.22 -8.70 7.36
N GLY A 10 -5.14 -8.35 6.46
CA GLY A 10 -5.44 -9.09 5.26
C GLY A 10 -6.40 -8.28 4.40
N SER A 11 -6.24 -8.35 3.09
CA SER A 11 -7.09 -7.62 2.16
C SER A 11 -7.19 -8.38 0.84
N SER A 12 -8.33 -8.22 0.16
CA SER A 12 -8.53 -8.82 -1.16
C SER A 12 -9.43 -7.94 -2.02
N VAL A 13 -9.29 -8.10 -3.33
CA VAL A 13 -10.18 -7.47 -4.31
C VAL A 13 -10.85 -8.57 -5.11
N GLU A 14 -12.18 -8.50 -5.20
CA GLU A 14 -12.98 -9.45 -5.94
C GLU A 14 -13.67 -8.80 -7.14
N VAL A 15 -13.69 -9.49 -8.25
CA VAL A 15 -14.42 -9.09 -9.45
C VAL A 15 -15.23 -10.31 -9.92
N ASP A 16 -16.54 -10.13 -10.07
CA ASP A 16 -17.48 -11.19 -10.48
C ASP A 16 -17.35 -12.46 -9.62
N GLY A 17 -17.18 -12.29 -8.31
CA GLY A 17 -17.06 -13.39 -7.37
C GLY A 17 -15.69 -14.06 -7.33
N LYS A 18 -14.72 -13.54 -8.08
CA LYS A 18 -13.35 -14.07 -8.09
C LYS A 18 -12.38 -13.09 -7.46
N THR A 19 -11.49 -13.61 -6.62
CA THR A 19 -10.42 -12.81 -6.06
C THR A 19 -9.36 -12.52 -7.12
N VAL A 20 -9.16 -11.26 -7.46
CA VAL A 20 -8.18 -10.84 -8.46
C VAL A 20 -6.90 -10.28 -7.85
N GLY A 21 -6.90 -10.03 -6.54
CA GLY A 21 -5.72 -9.62 -5.80
C GLY A 21 -5.95 -9.74 -4.32
N SER A 22 -4.89 -10.06 -3.58
CA SER A 22 -4.96 -10.15 -2.13
C SER A 22 -3.59 -9.88 -1.52
N CYS A 23 -3.59 -9.48 -0.24
CA CYS A 23 -2.37 -9.40 0.54
C CYS A 23 -2.63 -9.82 1.98
N GLY A 24 -1.58 -10.24 2.66
CA GLY A 24 -1.59 -10.49 4.10
C GLY A 24 -1.40 -9.20 4.88
N ARG A 25 -0.58 -9.25 5.94
CA ARG A 25 -0.26 -8.08 6.75
C ARG A 25 0.52 -7.06 5.93
N GLY A 26 0.09 -5.82 5.93
CA GLY A 26 0.74 -4.77 5.18
C GLY A 26 -0.18 -3.60 4.90
N PHE A 27 -0.17 -3.14 3.65
CA PHE A 27 -0.99 -2.01 3.21
C PHE A 27 -1.92 -2.38 2.09
N MET A 28 -3.11 -1.81 2.13
CA MET A 28 -3.95 -1.63 0.95
C MET A 28 -3.77 -0.18 0.50
N VAL A 29 -3.38 0.03 -0.76
CA VAL A 29 -3.14 1.35 -1.32
C VAL A 29 -4.11 1.61 -2.46
N LEU A 30 -4.91 2.66 -2.33
CA LEU A 30 -5.76 3.17 -3.40
C LEU A 30 -5.01 4.30 -4.08
N LEU A 31 -4.59 4.09 -5.31
CA LEU A 31 -3.74 5.00 -6.05
C LEU A 31 -4.55 5.76 -7.11
N GLY A 32 -4.65 7.07 -6.95
CA GLY A 32 -5.24 7.95 -7.96
C GLY A 32 -4.16 8.50 -8.87
N VAL A 33 -4.27 8.21 -10.16
CA VAL A 33 -3.35 8.71 -11.19
C VAL A 33 -4.01 9.86 -11.93
N MET A 34 -3.32 10.99 -12.03
CA MET A 34 -3.80 12.18 -12.67
C MET A 34 -3.04 12.43 -13.97
N ASN A 35 -3.65 13.22 -14.88
CA ASN A 35 -2.98 13.65 -16.10
C ASN A 35 -1.70 14.42 -15.74
N GLY A 36 -0.59 14.08 -16.41
CA GLY A 36 0.70 14.68 -16.16
C GLY A 36 1.58 13.92 -15.18
N ASP A 37 1.04 12.92 -14.50
CA ASP A 37 1.85 12.05 -13.64
C ASP A 37 2.77 11.16 -14.48
N THR A 38 4.00 10.99 -14.00
CA THR A 38 5.03 10.19 -14.65
C THR A 38 5.53 9.11 -13.72
N GLU A 39 6.43 8.25 -14.20
CA GLU A 39 7.08 7.23 -13.37
C GLU A 39 7.83 7.83 -12.19
N LYS A 40 8.29 9.07 -12.32
CA LYS A 40 9.01 9.77 -11.24
C LYS A 40 8.11 9.95 -10.03
N GLU A 41 6.87 10.38 -10.22
CA GLU A 41 5.90 10.52 -9.13
C GLU A 41 5.60 9.18 -8.49
N ALA A 42 5.46 8.14 -9.29
CA ALA A 42 5.23 6.78 -8.80
C ALA A 42 6.40 6.27 -7.96
N ASP A 43 7.62 6.49 -8.40
CA ASP A 43 8.83 6.07 -7.68
C ASP A 43 8.96 6.79 -6.34
N ILE A 44 8.70 8.10 -6.31
CA ILE A 44 8.73 8.89 -5.07
C ILE A 44 7.68 8.37 -4.09
N LEU A 45 6.48 8.15 -4.56
CA LEU A 45 5.38 7.66 -3.72
C LEU A 45 5.66 6.26 -3.19
N ALA A 46 6.14 5.36 -4.04
CA ALA A 46 6.48 4.00 -3.65
C ALA A 46 7.57 3.98 -2.56
N ALA A 47 8.59 4.83 -2.71
CA ALA A 47 9.65 4.94 -1.70
C ALA A 47 9.11 5.43 -0.36
N LYS A 48 8.19 6.40 -0.37
CA LYS A 48 7.56 6.89 0.86
C LYS A 48 6.73 5.81 1.54
N VAL A 49 5.92 5.08 0.77
CA VAL A 49 5.07 4.00 1.31
C VAL A 49 5.93 2.91 1.94
N ALA A 50 7.00 2.50 1.27
CA ALA A 50 7.89 1.45 1.76
C ALA A 50 8.59 1.83 3.07
N LYS A 51 8.79 3.12 3.31
CA LYS A 51 9.50 3.64 4.49
C LYS A 51 8.60 4.11 5.61
N LEU A 52 7.28 4.08 5.45
CA LEU A 52 6.36 4.47 6.51
C LEU A 52 6.48 3.52 7.70
N ARG A 53 6.76 4.08 8.87
CA ARG A 53 7.00 3.34 10.11
C ARG A 53 5.73 3.30 10.96
N VAL A 54 4.75 2.58 10.49
CA VAL A 54 3.40 2.53 11.10
C VAL A 54 3.01 1.17 11.63
N PHE A 55 3.92 0.20 11.63
CA PHE A 55 3.70 -1.11 12.22
C PHE A 55 4.34 -1.18 13.60
N GLU A 56 3.66 -1.84 14.51
CA GLU A 56 4.12 -1.95 15.89
C GLU A 56 5.32 -2.87 16.01
N ASP A 57 6.31 -2.43 16.80
CA ASP A 57 7.46 -3.23 17.19
C ASP A 57 7.14 -4.09 18.43
N GLU A 58 8.14 -4.75 18.97
CA GLU A 58 8.00 -5.61 20.17
C GLU A 58 7.50 -4.84 21.40
N ASN A 59 7.70 -3.54 21.43
CA ASN A 59 7.30 -2.69 22.54
C ASN A 59 5.94 -2.02 22.30
N GLY A 60 5.24 -2.37 21.23
CA GLY A 60 3.95 -1.78 20.88
C GLY A 60 4.04 -0.37 20.32
N LYS A 61 5.21 0.09 19.89
CA LYS A 61 5.42 1.41 19.30
C LYS A 61 5.41 1.30 17.78
N MET A 62 4.79 2.26 17.10
CA MET A 62 4.81 2.36 15.65
C MET A 62 6.21 2.75 15.16
N ASN A 63 7.02 1.77 14.83
CA ASN A 63 8.43 1.94 14.53
C ASN A 63 8.91 1.12 13.34
N LEU A 64 8.12 0.20 12.84
CA LEU A 64 8.50 -0.70 11.76
C LEU A 64 7.82 -0.32 10.44
N SER A 65 8.56 -0.44 9.34
CA SER A 65 8.02 -0.29 8.00
C SER A 65 7.46 -1.61 7.48
N VAL A 66 6.76 -1.57 6.34
CA VAL A 66 6.27 -2.77 5.68
C VAL A 66 7.43 -3.71 5.29
N LEU A 67 8.59 -3.15 4.95
CA LEU A 67 9.79 -3.92 4.64
C LEU A 67 10.33 -4.64 5.88
N ASP A 68 10.31 -3.98 7.04
CA ASP A 68 10.80 -4.55 8.30
C ASP A 68 10.00 -5.77 8.73
N ILE A 69 8.69 -5.76 8.50
CA ILE A 69 7.81 -6.85 8.90
C ILE A 69 7.66 -7.93 7.82
N GLY A 70 8.33 -7.76 6.67
CA GLY A 70 8.13 -8.67 5.54
C GLY A 70 6.70 -8.64 5.01
N GLY A 71 6.04 -7.49 5.10
CA GLY A 71 4.65 -7.36 4.73
C GLY A 71 4.42 -7.27 3.23
N GLU A 72 3.15 -7.17 2.86
CA GLU A 72 2.70 -7.12 1.48
C GLU A 72 1.95 -5.83 1.21
N ILE A 73 1.87 -5.45 -0.06
CA ILE A 73 1.13 -4.28 -0.50
C ILE A 73 0.15 -4.68 -1.61
N LEU A 74 -1.12 -4.40 -1.37
CA LEU A 74 -2.14 -4.53 -2.41
C LEU A 74 -2.41 -3.12 -2.95
N CYS A 75 -2.03 -2.88 -4.19
CA CYS A 75 -2.20 -1.58 -4.84
C CYS A 75 -3.32 -1.65 -5.87
N ILE A 76 -4.30 -0.76 -5.71
CA ILE A 76 -5.44 -0.64 -6.62
C ILE A 76 -5.35 0.73 -7.28
N SER A 77 -5.16 0.74 -8.60
CA SER A 77 -5.03 1.97 -9.37
C SER A 77 -6.39 2.44 -9.88
N GLN A 78 -6.62 3.75 -9.80
CA GLN A 78 -7.80 4.40 -10.36
C GLN A 78 -7.36 5.59 -11.20
N PHE A 79 -7.96 5.76 -12.37
CA PHE A 79 -7.76 6.94 -13.19
C PHE A 79 -8.86 7.96 -12.90
N THR A 80 -8.46 9.19 -12.75
CA THR A 80 -9.37 10.31 -12.52
C THR A 80 -9.36 11.28 -13.68
#